data_9f25b6949e632f62baac425a415763ef
#
_entry.id   9f25b6949e632f62baac425a415763ef
#
_cell.length_a   1.000
_cell.length_b   1.000
_cell.length_c   1.000
_cell.angle_alpha   90.00
_cell.angle_beta   90.00
_cell.angle_gamma   90.00
#
_symmetry.space_group_name_H-M   'P 1'
#
loop_
_entity.id
_entity.type
_entity.pdbx_description
1 polymer ?
#
loop_
_entity_poly.entity_id
_entity_poly.type
_entity_poly.pdbx_seq_one_letter_code
_entity_poly.pdbx_strand_id
1 'polypeptide(L)'
;MRIHRLLSLALVLTLTLSVSAKVRCLPIYAFGVSASFTDSVVYMTHIQIIDSAWVDDKTHFLLNRSSYSNQLRSYLQGRGEGTRTCIISFATSEKKIQKKYDRIRRKFLYKKKKQRSSYDVKDLGSDEFQFAIVRPDLQEETVVVDKKAAKKAAKVRDKQAKKAAKEGEKPKEGIETEDGENLPTLPPRS
;
A
#
# COMPACT_ATOMS: atom_id res chain seq x y z
N MET A 1 13.44 -59.71 9.06
CA MET A 1 13.90 -58.58 8.20
C MET A 1 12.80 -57.97 7.32
N ARG A 2 11.82 -58.70 6.78
CA ARG A 2 10.78 -58.16 5.87
C ARG A 2 9.74 -57.30 6.60
N ILE A 3 9.35 -57.67 7.84
CA ILE A 3 8.34 -56.94 8.62
C ILE A 3 8.82 -55.53 9.02
N HIS A 4 10.09 -55.36 9.37
CA HIS A 4 10.63 -54.01 9.71
C HIS A 4 10.70 -53.09 8.50
N ARG A 5 10.97 -53.66 7.29
CA ARG A 5 10.92 -52.87 6.06
C ARG A 5 9.50 -52.45 5.66
N LEU A 6 8.51 -53.31 5.89
CA LEU A 6 7.10 -52.98 5.66
C LEU A 6 6.58 -51.94 6.69
N LEU A 7 6.99 -52.04 7.96
CA LEU A 7 6.68 -51.07 9.00
C LEU A 7 7.30 -49.68 8.72
N SER A 8 8.54 -49.64 8.26
CA SER A 8 9.21 -48.40 7.89
C SER A 8 8.57 -47.75 6.65
N LEU A 9 8.15 -48.55 5.68
CA LEU A 9 7.45 -48.05 4.48
C LEU A 9 6.07 -47.49 4.82
N ALA A 10 5.32 -48.16 5.72
CA ALA A 10 4.04 -47.67 6.23
C ALA A 10 4.18 -46.38 7.04
N LEU A 11 5.24 -46.23 7.86
CA LEU A 11 5.52 -45.03 8.62
C LEU A 11 5.85 -43.85 7.72
N VAL A 12 6.57 -44.03 6.64
CA VAL A 12 6.87 -42.96 5.66
C VAL A 12 5.62 -42.54 4.90
N LEU A 13 4.71 -43.45 4.61
CA LEU A 13 3.47 -43.17 3.87
C LEU A 13 2.46 -42.37 4.71
N THR A 14 2.47 -42.50 6.03
CA THR A 14 1.57 -41.75 6.91
C THR A 14 2.01 -40.31 7.18
N LEU A 15 3.24 -39.94 6.82
CA LEU A 15 3.78 -38.58 7.02
C LEU A 15 3.39 -37.58 5.91
N THR A 16 2.72 -38.02 4.85
CA THR A 16 2.19 -37.14 3.81
C THR A 16 0.81 -36.56 4.18
N LEU A 17 0.68 -36.06 5.40
CA LEU A 17 -0.49 -35.27 5.77
C LEU A 17 -0.47 -33.97 4.96
N SER A 18 -1.34 -33.91 3.97
CA SER A 18 -1.58 -32.70 3.17
C SER A 18 -1.99 -31.57 4.10
N VAL A 19 -1.07 -30.68 4.41
CA VAL A 19 -1.32 -29.47 5.17
C VAL A 19 -2.08 -28.52 4.26
N SER A 20 -3.39 -28.59 4.29
CA SER A 20 -4.24 -27.60 3.61
C SER A 20 -3.96 -26.21 4.18
N ALA A 21 -3.49 -25.31 3.35
CA ALA A 21 -3.30 -23.91 3.72
C ALA A 21 -4.68 -23.26 3.80
N LYS A 22 -5.09 -22.84 5.00
CA LYS A 22 -6.32 -22.07 5.18
C LYS A 22 -6.06 -20.63 4.74
N VAL A 23 -6.89 -20.14 3.83
CA VAL A 23 -6.84 -18.78 3.33
C VAL A 23 -7.92 -17.97 4.04
N ARG A 24 -7.55 -16.80 4.54
CA ARG A 24 -8.50 -15.85 5.16
C ARG A 24 -8.74 -14.67 4.24
N CYS A 25 -10.02 -14.33 4.07
CA CYS A 25 -10.42 -13.07 3.46
C CYS A 25 -10.59 -12.03 4.57
N LEU A 26 -9.75 -10.98 4.55
CA LEU A 26 -9.75 -9.93 5.58
C LEU A 26 -9.29 -8.60 4.99
N PRO A 27 -9.68 -7.47 5.59
CA PRO A 27 -9.17 -6.17 5.18
C PRO A 27 -7.70 -6.02 5.56
N ILE A 28 -6.93 -5.45 4.63
CA ILE A 28 -5.53 -5.13 4.81
C ILE A 28 -5.26 -3.66 4.52
N TYR A 29 -4.17 -3.14 5.09
CA TYR A 29 -3.58 -1.87 4.73
C TYR A 29 -2.45 -2.12 3.75
N ALA A 30 -2.43 -1.41 2.64
CA ALA A 30 -1.43 -1.61 1.61
C ALA A 30 -0.96 -0.29 0.99
N PHE A 31 0.24 -0.28 0.48
CA PHE A 31 0.76 0.76 -0.40
C PHE A 31 1.70 0.16 -1.44
N GLY A 32 1.78 0.82 -2.58
CA GLY A 32 2.67 0.45 -3.68
C GLY A 32 3.90 1.34 -3.73
N VAL A 33 4.98 0.78 -4.24
CA VAL A 33 6.21 1.49 -4.55
C VAL A 33 6.64 1.09 -5.94
N SER A 34 7.02 2.07 -6.75
CA SER A 34 7.53 1.87 -8.10
C SER A 34 8.86 2.58 -8.27
N ALA A 35 9.84 1.85 -8.76
CA ALA A 35 11.16 2.39 -9.08
C ALA A 35 11.62 1.90 -10.45
N SER A 36 12.51 2.65 -11.09
CA SER A 36 13.15 2.28 -12.33
C SER A 36 14.67 2.17 -12.14
N PHE A 37 15.33 1.44 -13.03
CA PHE A 37 16.79 1.42 -13.12
C PHE A 37 17.34 2.50 -14.07
N THR A 38 16.45 3.11 -14.88
CA THR A 38 16.81 4.10 -15.89
C THR A 38 16.69 5.54 -15.42
N ASP A 39 15.95 5.76 -14.33
CA ASP A 39 15.75 7.09 -13.75
C ASP A 39 15.80 7.06 -12.22
N SER A 40 15.85 8.22 -11.59
CA SER A 40 15.87 8.37 -10.14
C SER A 40 14.49 8.68 -9.52
N VAL A 41 13.41 8.59 -10.31
CA VAL A 41 12.06 8.84 -9.82
C VAL A 41 11.49 7.61 -9.15
N VAL A 42 10.93 7.77 -7.97
CA VAL A 42 10.25 6.72 -7.21
C VAL A 42 8.82 7.16 -6.96
N TYR A 43 7.85 6.38 -7.42
CA TYR A 43 6.44 6.60 -7.10
C TYR A 43 6.06 5.81 -5.84
N MET A 44 5.34 6.46 -4.94
CA MET A 44 4.76 5.82 -3.76
C MET A 44 3.27 6.15 -3.69
N THR A 45 2.42 5.13 -3.57
CA THR A 45 0.99 5.37 -3.32
C THR A 45 0.78 5.70 -1.84
N HIS A 46 -0.28 6.43 -1.53
CA HIS A 46 -0.75 6.55 -0.15
C HIS A 46 -1.11 5.16 0.44
N ILE A 47 -1.24 5.07 1.75
CA ILE A 47 -1.70 3.84 2.42
C ILE A 47 -3.21 3.72 2.20
N GLN A 48 -3.63 2.58 1.62
CA GLN A 48 -5.01 2.28 1.28
C GLN A 48 -5.51 1.08 2.08
N ILE A 49 -6.82 1.03 2.31
CA ILE A 49 -7.49 -0.15 2.87
C ILE A 49 -8.06 -0.94 1.71
N ILE A 50 -7.66 -2.20 1.58
CA ILE A 50 -8.25 -3.19 0.68
C ILE A 50 -9.17 -4.05 1.54
N ASP A 51 -10.49 -3.89 1.39
CA ASP A 51 -11.48 -4.48 2.29
C ASP A 51 -11.53 -6.00 2.24
N SER A 52 -11.24 -6.57 1.08
CA SER A 52 -11.28 -8.02 0.84
C SER A 52 -9.99 -8.46 0.19
N ALA A 53 -9.03 -8.85 0.98
CA ALA A 53 -7.78 -9.42 0.52
C ALA A 53 -7.60 -10.83 1.08
N TRP A 54 -7.09 -11.73 0.28
CA TRP A 54 -6.88 -13.13 0.64
C TRP A 54 -5.45 -13.30 1.13
N VAL A 55 -5.33 -13.73 2.38
CA VAL A 55 -4.04 -13.92 3.08
C VAL A 55 -3.96 -15.35 3.57
N ASP A 56 -2.85 -16.00 3.30
CA ASP A 56 -2.56 -17.31 3.84
C ASP A 56 -2.39 -17.24 5.37
N ASP A 57 -3.10 -18.10 6.09
CA ASP A 57 -3.17 -18.06 7.56
C ASP A 57 -1.85 -18.42 8.24
N LYS A 58 -1.04 -19.28 7.62
CA LYS A 58 0.22 -19.76 8.19
C LYS A 58 1.40 -18.86 7.84
N THR A 59 1.53 -18.53 6.57
CA THR A 59 2.66 -17.75 6.06
C THR A 59 2.42 -16.25 6.16
N HIS A 60 1.14 -15.85 6.33
CA HIS A 60 0.69 -14.45 6.28
C HIS A 60 1.03 -13.74 4.95
N PHE A 61 1.16 -14.52 3.87
CA PHE A 61 1.37 -13.96 2.54
C PHE A 61 0.05 -13.51 1.92
N LEU A 62 0.10 -12.37 1.26
CA LEU A 62 -0.99 -11.88 0.42
C LEU A 62 -1.04 -12.70 -0.88
N LEU A 63 -2.16 -13.37 -1.12
CA LEU A 63 -2.39 -14.07 -2.37
C LEU A 63 -2.48 -13.07 -3.52
N ASN A 64 -2.08 -13.50 -4.71
CA ASN A 64 -2.08 -12.67 -5.92
C ASN A 64 -1.36 -11.32 -5.76
N ARG A 65 -0.32 -11.28 -4.93
CA ARG A 65 0.48 -10.08 -4.68
C ARG A 65 1.04 -9.48 -5.98
N SER A 66 1.38 -10.30 -6.96
CA SER A 66 1.82 -9.87 -8.28
C SER A 66 0.75 -9.10 -9.03
N SER A 67 -0.52 -9.51 -8.92
CA SER A 67 -1.64 -8.83 -9.58
C SER A 67 -1.83 -7.41 -9.05
N TYR A 68 -1.70 -7.21 -7.74
CA TYR A 68 -1.70 -5.86 -7.15
C TYR A 68 -0.52 -5.02 -7.64
N SER A 69 0.69 -5.61 -7.70
CA SER A 69 1.87 -4.91 -8.23
C SER A 69 1.70 -4.54 -9.70
N ASN A 70 1.03 -5.41 -10.47
CA ASN A 70 0.75 -5.18 -11.90
C ASN A 70 -0.29 -4.06 -12.09
N GLN A 71 -1.27 -3.89 -11.20
CA GLN A 71 -2.20 -2.75 -11.27
C GLN A 71 -1.44 -1.42 -11.24
N LEU A 72 -0.51 -1.27 -10.29
CA LEU A 72 0.32 -0.06 -10.22
C LEU A 72 1.22 0.10 -11.44
N ARG A 73 1.78 -1.01 -11.93
CA ARG A 73 2.61 -0.99 -13.15
C ARG A 73 1.81 -0.52 -14.36
N SER A 74 0.63 -1.11 -14.61
CA SER A 74 -0.22 -0.77 -15.74
C SER A 74 -0.69 0.69 -15.67
N TYR A 75 -1.02 1.18 -14.48
CA TYR A 75 -1.37 2.57 -14.27
C TYR A 75 -0.24 3.52 -14.67
N LEU A 76 0.99 3.26 -14.21
CA LEU A 76 2.15 4.09 -14.53
C LEU A 76 2.54 3.99 -16.02
N GLN A 77 2.43 2.80 -16.62
CA GLN A 77 2.64 2.62 -18.05
C GLN A 77 1.63 3.41 -18.88
N GLY A 78 0.36 3.44 -18.49
CA GLY A 78 -0.68 4.25 -19.12
C GLY A 78 -0.40 5.77 -19.05
N ARG A 79 0.40 6.21 -18.09
CA ARG A 79 0.90 7.60 -17.96
C ARG A 79 2.21 7.87 -18.70
N GLY A 80 2.72 6.91 -19.44
CA GLY A 80 3.99 7.06 -20.18
C GLY A 80 5.24 6.93 -19.31
N GLU A 81 5.12 6.41 -18.06
CA GLU A 81 6.24 6.35 -17.11
C GLU A 81 7.22 5.18 -17.39
N GLY A 82 7.12 4.55 -18.56
CA GLY A 82 8.04 3.52 -19.02
C GLY A 82 7.99 2.22 -18.22
N THR A 83 9.05 1.41 -18.36
CA THR A 83 9.14 0.12 -17.66
C THR A 83 9.67 0.30 -16.23
N ARG A 84 8.82 0.03 -15.24
CA ARG A 84 9.14 0.19 -13.83
C ARG A 84 8.93 -1.09 -13.03
N THR A 85 9.74 -1.29 -12.00
CA THR A 85 9.54 -2.36 -11.04
C THR A 85 8.57 -1.88 -9.96
N CYS A 86 7.39 -2.51 -9.90
CA CYS A 86 6.36 -2.18 -8.93
C CYS A 86 6.26 -3.28 -7.87
N ILE A 87 6.17 -2.90 -6.62
CA ILE A 87 5.97 -3.80 -5.49
C ILE A 87 4.84 -3.29 -4.61
N ILE A 88 4.09 -4.22 -3.99
CA ILE A 88 3.13 -3.90 -2.95
C ILE A 88 3.67 -4.30 -1.59
N SER A 89 3.50 -3.43 -0.60
CA SER A 89 3.70 -3.71 0.81
C SER A 89 2.35 -3.69 1.52
N PHE A 90 2.12 -4.64 2.41
CA PHE A 90 0.85 -4.75 3.12
C PHE A 90 1.04 -5.14 4.59
N ALA A 91 0.02 -4.91 5.39
CA ALA A 91 -0.09 -5.38 6.76
C ALA A 91 -1.58 -5.42 7.18
N THR A 92 -1.89 -6.25 8.18
CA THR A 92 -3.23 -6.32 8.77
C THR A 92 -3.49 -5.24 9.83
N SER A 93 -2.50 -4.42 10.14
CA SER A 93 -2.57 -3.34 11.14
C SER A 93 -2.02 -2.04 10.56
N GLU A 94 -2.76 -0.97 10.79
CA GLU A 94 -2.39 0.39 10.38
C GLU A 94 -1.02 0.81 10.93
N LYS A 95 -0.77 0.58 12.22
CA LYS A 95 0.54 0.89 12.84
C LYS A 95 1.71 0.16 12.19
N LYS A 96 1.48 -1.11 11.76
CA LYS A 96 2.54 -1.90 11.10
C LYS A 96 2.81 -1.40 9.69
N ILE A 97 1.77 -1.05 8.92
CA ILE A 97 1.96 -0.54 7.57
C ILE A 97 2.58 0.85 7.58
N GLN A 98 2.18 1.72 8.52
CA GLN A 98 2.78 3.05 8.67
C GLN A 98 4.29 2.95 8.94
N LYS A 99 4.72 2.08 9.86
CA LYS A 99 6.15 1.84 10.11
C LYS A 99 6.90 1.33 8.87
N LYS A 100 6.26 0.47 8.05
CA LYS A 100 6.85 0.01 6.78
C LYS A 100 6.97 1.14 5.79
N TYR A 101 5.91 1.94 5.64
CA TYR A 101 5.85 3.09 4.76
C TYR A 101 6.98 4.08 5.07
N ASP A 102 7.06 4.53 6.32
CA ASP A 102 8.08 5.49 6.77
C ASP A 102 9.51 4.94 6.60
N ARG A 103 9.69 3.64 6.83
CA ARG A 103 11.00 2.99 6.64
C ARG A 103 11.41 2.99 5.17
N ILE A 104 10.49 2.65 4.26
CA ILE A 104 10.77 2.60 2.83
C ILE A 104 10.97 4.01 2.29
N ARG A 105 10.09 4.95 2.64
CA ARG A 105 10.21 6.35 2.24
C ARG A 105 11.54 6.96 2.67
N ARG A 106 11.96 6.72 3.90
CA ARG A 106 13.27 7.19 4.40
C ARG A 106 14.45 6.61 3.62
N LYS A 107 14.37 5.36 3.15
CA LYS A 107 15.44 4.76 2.34
C LYS A 107 15.65 5.47 1.00
N PHE A 108 14.56 5.98 0.41
CA PHE A 108 14.63 6.73 -0.84
C PHE A 108 14.98 8.20 -0.61
N LEU A 109 14.53 8.80 0.48
CA LEU A 109 14.82 10.21 0.77
C LEU A 109 16.25 10.44 1.30
N TYR A 110 16.81 9.47 2.03
CA TYR A 110 18.08 9.64 2.72
C TYR A 110 19.06 8.50 2.46
N LYS A 111 20.33 8.85 2.18
CA LYS A 111 21.48 7.93 2.18
C LYS A 111 21.96 7.64 3.61
N LYS A 112 22.93 6.72 3.74
CA LYS A 112 23.66 6.53 5.00
C LYS A 112 24.18 7.88 5.51
N LYS A 113 24.18 8.09 6.83
CA LYS A 113 24.56 9.36 7.50
C LYS A 113 23.58 10.53 7.29
N LYS A 114 22.29 10.27 7.04
CA LYS A 114 21.23 11.29 6.85
C LYS A 114 21.47 12.29 5.70
N GLN A 115 22.39 12.00 4.80
CA GLN A 115 22.57 12.77 3.59
C GLN A 115 21.37 12.58 2.66
N ARG A 116 20.88 13.65 2.02
CA ARG A 116 19.75 13.56 1.06
C ARG A 116 20.11 12.62 -0.08
N SER A 117 19.18 11.77 -0.47
CA SER A 117 19.33 10.87 -1.61
C SER A 117 19.18 11.64 -2.92
N SER A 118 19.66 11.03 -4.02
CA SER A 118 19.42 11.52 -5.37
C SER A 118 18.06 11.09 -5.94
N TYR A 119 17.28 10.29 -5.19
CA TYR A 119 15.95 9.90 -5.65
C TYR A 119 14.95 11.03 -5.46
N ASP A 120 14.09 11.21 -6.46
CA ASP A 120 12.90 12.06 -6.42
C ASP A 120 11.69 11.20 -6.09
N VAL A 121 11.10 11.40 -4.90
CA VAL A 121 9.95 10.61 -4.44
C VAL A 121 8.67 11.37 -4.74
N LYS A 122 7.88 10.83 -5.68
CA LYS A 122 6.56 11.33 -6.07
C LYS A 122 5.47 10.51 -5.38
N ASP A 123 4.61 11.20 -4.65
CA ASP A 123 3.48 10.57 -3.98
C ASP A 123 2.26 10.56 -4.93
N LEU A 124 1.61 9.39 -5.05
CA LEU A 124 0.35 9.21 -5.76
C LEU A 124 -0.81 9.32 -4.76
N GLY A 125 -1.67 10.29 -4.98
CA GLY A 125 -2.84 10.56 -4.15
C GLY A 125 -3.92 9.47 -4.26
N SER A 126 -4.92 9.57 -3.40
CA SER A 126 -6.09 8.66 -3.39
C SER A 126 -6.99 8.83 -4.61
N ASP A 127 -6.99 9.99 -5.19
CA ASP A 127 -7.70 10.37 -6.40
C ASP A 127 -6.99 9.89 -7.67
N GLU A 128 -5.67 9.72 -7.62
CA GLU A 128 -4.88 9.28 -8.76
C GLU A 128 -4.85 7.76 -8.91
N PHE A 129 -4.66 7.04 -7.81
CA PHE A 129 -4.52 5.58 -7.87
C PHE A 129 -5.13 4.87 -6.66
N GLN A 130 -5.93 3.85 -6.92
CA GLN A 130 -6.46 2.93 -5.92
C GLN A 130 -6.33 1.48 -6.37
N PHE A 131 -5.99 0.59 -5.43
CA PHE A 131 -5.96 -0.85 -5.69
C PHE A 131 -7.36 -1.42 -5.81
N ALA A 132 -7.65 -2.08 -6.93
CA ALA A 132 -8.83 -2.92 -7.06
C ALA A 132 -8.64 -4.26 -6.34
N ILE A 133 -9.73 -4.80 -5.80
CA ILE A 133 -9.73 -6.10 -5.13
C ILE A 133 -9.43 -7.20 -6.15
N VAL A 134 -8.43 -8.04 -5.82
CA VAL A 134 -8.08 -9.22 -6.63
C VAL A 134 -8.63 -10.45 -5.94
N ARG A 135 -9.54 -11.16 -6.60
CA ARG A 135 -10.06 -12.44 -6.13
C ARG A 135 -9.17 -13.56 -6.66
N PRO A 136 -8.60 -14.39 -5.79
CA PRO A 136 -7.89 -15.59 -6.25
C PRO A 136 -8.88 -16.65 -6.70
N ASP A 137 -8.46 -17.47 -7.63
CA ASP A 137 -9.19 -18.68 -8.03
C ASP A 137 -8.94 -19.75 -6.94
N LEU A 138 -9.81 -19.76 -5.93
CA LEU A 138 -9.71 -20.68 -4.79
C LEU A 138 -10.95 -21.58 -4.78
N GLN A 139 -10.75 -22.84 -4.40
CA GLN A 139 -11.85 -23.71 -4.05
C GLN A 139 -12.53 -23.20 -2.77
N GLU A 140 -13.86 -23.15 -2.75
CA GLU A 140 -14.67 -22.52 -1.68
C GLU A 140 -14.34 -23.02 -0.26
N GLU A 141 -13.90 -24.26 -0.11
CA GLU A 141 -13.57 -24.88 1.19
C GLU A 141 -12.37 -24.27 1.91
N THR A 142 -11.53 -23.48 1.22
CA THR A 142 -10.30 -22.92 1.78
C THR A 142 -10.44 -21.49 2.30
N VAL A 143 -11.59 -20.85 2.07
CA VAL A 143 -11.80 -19.42 2.38
C VAL A 143 -12.53 -19.24 3.72
N VAL A 144 -11.89 -18.60 4.67
CA VAL A 144 -12.50 -18.17 5.94
C VAL A 144 -12.64 -16.65 5.94
N VAL A 145 -13.87 -16.15 6.01
CA VAL A 145 -14.15 -14.72 6.10
C VAL A 145 -14.06 -14.24 7.55
N ASP A 146 -13.09 -13.39 7.85
CA ASP A 146 -12.95 -12.80 9.19
C ASP A 146 -13.87 -11.57 9.36
N LYS A 147 -15.11 -11.83 9.78
CA LYS A 147 -16.15 -10.80 10.05
C LYS A 147 -15.72 -9.76 11.10
N LYS A 148 -14.88 -10.16 12.06
CA LYS A 148 -14.42 -9.26 13.14
C LYS A 148 -13.39 -8.25 12.62
N ALA A 149 -12.49 -8.69 11.76
CA ALA A 149 -11.51 -7.83 11.11
C ALA A 149 -12.20 -6.86 10.13
N ALA A 150 -13.18 -7.31 9.37
CA ALA A 150 -13.99 -6.48 8.47
C ALA A 150 -14.70 -5.34 9.23
N LYS A 151 -15.35 -5.64 10.37
CA LYS A 151 -16.04 -4.62 11.20
C LYS A 151 -15.06 -3.60 11.80
N LYS A 152 -13.83 -4.02 12.13
CA LYS A 152 -12.81 -3.11 12.66
C LYS A 152 -12.29 -2.15 11.57
N ALA A 153 -12.09 -2.65 10.36
CA ALA A 153 -11.65 -1.83 9.23
C ALA A 153 -12.73 -0.80 8.82
N ALA A 154 -14.00 -1.20 8.79
CA ALA A 154 -15.12 -0.27 8.52
C ALA A 154 -15.13 0.90 9.52
N LYS A 155 -14.96 0.64 10.82
CA LYS A 155 -14.87 1.70 11.85
C LYS A 155 -13.67 2.64 11.64
N VAL A 156 -12.55 2.13 11.13
CA VAL A 156 -11.36 2.95 10.85
C VAL A 156 -11.60 3.84 9.64
N ARG A 157 -12.24 3.32 8.59
CA ARG A 157 -12.63 4.12 7.40
C ARG A 157 -13.56 5.27 7.78
N ASP A 158 -14.60 5.00 8.58
CA ASP A 158 -15.52 6.05 9.05
C ASP A 158 -14.79 7.13 9.85
N LYS A 159 -13.81 6.73 10.67
CA LYS A 159 -13.03 7.68 11.46
C LYS A 159 -12.08 8.51 10.58
N GLN A 160 -11.49 7.91 9.56
CA GLN A 160 -10.63 8.61 8.59
C GLN A 160 -11.44 9.57 7.73
N ALA A 161 -12.62 9.14 7.23
CA ALA A 161 -13.51 9.99 6.46
C ALA A 161 -13.99 11.22 7.27
N LYS A 162 -14.35 11.02 8.55
CA LYS A 162 -14.72 12.14 9.45
C LYS A 162 -13.55 13.07 9.76
N LYS A 163 -12.32 12.56 9.78
CA LYS A 163 -11.13 13.40 9.99
C LYS A 163 -10.81 14.24 8.75
N ALA A 164 -10.90 13.64 7.57
CA ALA A 164 -10.70 14.34 6.30
C ALA A 164 -11.77 15.44 6.09
N ALA A 165 -13.03 15.16 6.42
CA ALA A 165 -14.11 16.14 6.36
C ALA A 165 -13.87 17.34 7.31
N LYS A 166 -13.32 17.10 8.52
CA LYS A 166 -12.97 18.17 9.46
C LYS A 166 -11.76 19.00 9.06
N GLU A 167 -10.80 18.40 8.34
CA GLU A 167 -9.62 19.13 7.82
C GLU A 167 -9.96 20.00 6.61
N GLY A 168 -11.02 19.64 5.84
CA GLY A 168 -11.53 20.45 4.72
C GLY A 168 -12.37 21.65 5.15
N GLU A 169 -12.80 21.73 6.42
CA GLU A 169 -13.71 22.77 6.95
C GLU A 169 -13.01 23.83 7.82
N LYS A 170 -11.66 23.91 7.79
CA LYS A 170 -10.97 25.06 8.39
C LYS A 170 -11.17 26.28 7.50
N PRO A 171 -11.84 27.36 8.00
CA PRO A 171 -11.94 28.60 7.27
C PRO A 171 -10.53 29.14 7.03
N LYS A 172 -10.27 29.56 5.80
CA LYS A 172 -9.13 30.45 5.52
C LYS A 172 -9.38 31.73 6.28
N GLU A 173 -8.72 31.88 7.40
CA GLU A 173 -8.71 33.13 8.18
C GLU A 173 -8.08 34.22 7.32
N GLY A 174 -8.76 35.37 7.29
CA GLY A 174 -8.64 36.42 6.33
C GLY A 174 -7.22 36.98 6.18
N ILE A 175 -6.89 37.25 4.93
CA ILE A 175 -5.89 38.24 4.57
C ILE A 175 -6.60 39.60 4.76
N GLU A 176 -6.32 40.26 5.85
CA GLU A 176 -6.61 41.70 5.98
C GLU A 176 -5.78 42.45 4.93
N THR A 177 -6.47 43.02 3.99
CA THR A 177 -5.91 44.04 3.08
C THR A 177 -5.78 45.33 3.88
N GLU A 178 -4.59 45.68 4.33
CA GLU A 178 -4.27 47.05 4.67
C GLU A 178 -4.13 47.86 3.39
N ASP A 179 -5.14 48.70 3.14
CA ASP A 179 -5.09 49.84 2.24
C ASP A 179 -4.05 50.83 2.74
N GLY A 180 -2.94 50.97 2.10
CA GLY A 180 -1.89 51.93 2.30
C GLY A 180 -1.48 52.57 0.98
N GLU A 181 -2.26 53.54 0.60
CA GLU A 181 -2.05 54.60 -0.40
C GLU A 181 -0.59 55.09 -0.40
N ASN A 182 0.16 54.86 -1.50
CA ASN A 182 1.24 55.75 -1.94
C ASN A 182 1.54 55.57 -3.44
N LEU A 183 0.92 56.44 -4.20
CA LEU A 183 1.17 56.59 -5.64
C LEU A 183 2.37 57.58 -5.83
N PRO A 184 3.47 57.20 -6.41
CA PRO A 184 4.49 58.18 -6.80
C PRO A 184 4.10 58.85 -8.14
N THR A 185 3.91 60.16 -8.08
CA THR A 185 3.74 61.04 -9.19
C THR A 185 4.95 61.06 -10.13
N LEU A 186 4.70 60.83 -11.42
CA LEU A 186 5.67 60.96 -12.51
C LEU A 186 5.94 62.46 -12.81
N PRO A 187 7.16 62.92 -13.04
CA PRO A 187 7.45 64.25 -13.48
C PRO A 187 7.16 64.45 -15.01
N PRO A 188 6.80 65.67 -15.45
CA PRO A 188 6.44 65.97 -16.82
C PRO A 188 7.65 65.96 -17.74
N ARG A 189 7.46 65.42 -18.97
CA ARG A 189 8.41 65.55 -20.06
C ARG A 189 8.40 66.94 -20.61
N SER A 190 9.56 67.53 -20.68
CA SER A 190 9.91 68.58 -21.63
C SER A 190 10.88 68.08 -22.66
#